data_14f8d2e892bb77f5dc3cfcdfd0a18105
#
_entry.id   14f8d2e892bb77f5dc3cfcdfd0a18105
#
_cell.length_a   1.000
_cell.length_b   1.000
_cell.length_c   1.000
_cell.angle_alpha   90.00
_cell.angle_beta   90.00
_cell.angle_gamma   90.00
#
_symmetry.space_group_name_H-M   'P 1'
#
loop_
_entity.id
_entity.type
_entity.pdbx_description
1 polymer ?
#
loop_
_entity_poly.entity_id
_entity_poly.type
_entity_poly.pdbx_seq_one_letter_code
_entity_poly.pdbx_strand_id
1 'polypeptide(L)'
;MDNWTQSLSAGPLLAIAAGAILLILVMIIRFRVHALLTLVLVSLLTAIVAGLPLEAIVDQVLIKNFGGTLGSVAILVGFGAMLGRLVETSGGAQSLADALVRLFGEKRAAFALGVASLIFGFPIFFDAGLVVMLPIVFATARRMNEPVLPYGLASIGAFSVMHVFLPPHPGPIAAGEYYGANIGHVLLLGLPIAVITWYFSGYLLGQFLGRHFHVPVPDFLSGGKRDTDTPRAPASAGTVIGIMLIPMVLIFLNTGLMTLISQKVVSTDATWVKLLRMLGATPIALLIAVLVALFVLGRKRGEHASALEKTVDGALGPVCSVILITGAGGMFGGVLRASGIGKALADSMAHMGISVIVGCFLVALVLRVAQGSATVALTTAAALMAPAVAAAGYNDWQLAAIVLATASGSVFASHVNDSGFWLVGRLLDMDVPTTLKTWTVNQALIAVIGFALSALAFSLL
;
A
#
# COMPACT_ATOMS: atom_id res chain seq x y z
N MET A 1 26.15 -8.05 -11.72
CA MET A 1 25.81 -9.11 -10.73
C MET A 1 25.62 -10.51 -11.36
N ASP A 2 25.76 -10.64 -12.65
CA ASP A 2 25.39 -11.87 -13.38
C ASP A 2 26.19 -13.14 -13.00
N ASN A 3 27.39 -13.00 -12.43
CA ASN A 3 28.23 -14.12 -11.98
C ASN A 3 28.43 -14.17 -10.46
N TRP A 4 27.74 -13.34 -9.69
CA TRP A 4 27.88 -13.36 -8.23
C TRP A 4 26.93 -14.40 -7.60
N THR A 5 27.46 -15.21 -6.73
CA THR A 5 26.69 -16.19 -5.94
C THR A 5 26.92 -15.93 -4.46
N GLN A 6 25.85 -16.02 -3.68
CA GLN A 6 25.93 -15.85 -2.23
C GLN A 6 26.76 -16.98 -1.60
N SER A 7 27.81 -16.62 -0.87
CA SER A 7 28.70 -17.56 -0.18
C SER A 7 28.29 -17.85 1.27
N LEU A 8 27.48 -16.97 1.89
CA LEU A 8 27.03 -17.14 3.26
C LEU A 8 25.87 -18.14 3.32
N SER A 9 25.89 -19.00 4.34
CA SER A 9 24.77 -19.87 4.65
C SER A 9 23.58 -19.12 5.24
N ALA A 10 22.42 -19.77 5.37
CA ALA A 10 21.19 -19.17 5.84
C ALA A 10 21.31 -18.52 7.24
N GLY A 11 21.98 -19.17 8.19
CA GLY A 11 22.12 -18.65 9.56
C GLY A 11 22.78 -17.27 9.63
N PRO A 12 23.98 -17.06 9.08
CA PRO A 12 24.61 -15.73 8.98
C PRO A 12 23.76 -14.70 8.26
N LEU A 13 23.07 -15.06 7.15
CA LEU A 13 22.19 -14.15 6.43
C LEU A 13 21.02 -13.68 7.29
N LEU A 14 20.40 -14.58 8.04
CA LEU A 14 19.32 -14.26 8.99
C LEU A 14 19.81 -13.36 10.12
N ALA A 15 21.00 -13.63 10.66
CA ALA A 15 21.61 -12.80 11.69
C ALA A 15 21.91 -11.38 11.17
N ILE A 16 22.40 -11.24 9.92
CA ILE A 16 22.62 -9.94 9.29
C ILE A 16 21.30 -9.18 9.13
N ALA A 17 20.22 -9.82 8.69
CA ALA A 17 18.91 -9.19 8.56
C ALA A 17 18.38 -8.69 9.92
N ALA A 18 18.43 -9.53 10.94
CA ALA A 18 18.01 -9.17 12.30
C ALA A 18 18.85 -8.01 12.85
N GLY A 19 20.17 -8.04 12.67
CA GLY A 19 21.08 -6.98 13.07
C GLY A 19 20.82 -5.66 12.36
N ALA A 20 20.55 -5.70 11.03
CA ALA A 20 20.23 -4.51 10.24
C ALA A 20 18.91 -3.86 10.72
N ILE A 21 17.86 -4.66 10.93
CA ILE A 21 16.56 -4.16 11.43
C ILE A 21 16.73 -3.54 12.83
N LEU A 22 17.45 -4.24 13.73
CA LEU A 22 17.73 -3.72 15.06
C LEU A 22 18.51 -2.40 15.01
N LEU A 23 19.51 -2.30 14.13
CA LEU A 23 20.31 -1.08 13.95
C LEU A 23 19.45 0.08 13.46
N ILE A 24 18.54 -0.15 12.48
CA ILE A 24 17.58 0.87 12.02
C ILE A 24 16.73 1.37 13.18
N LEU A 25 16.16 0.46 13.96
CA LEU A 25 15.31 0.82 15.10
C LEU A 25 16.07 1.62 16.16
N VAL A 26 17.28 1.18 16.52
CA VAL A 26 18.13 1.88 17.49
C VAL A 26 18.52 3.28 17.00
N MET A 27 18.95 3.42 15.75
CA MET A 27 19.33 4.71 15.17
C MET A 27 18.16 5.70 15.14
N ILE A 28 16.98 5.26 14.71
CA ILE A 28 15.82 6.16 14.58
C ILE A 28 15.20 6.45 15.96
N ILE A 29 14.97 5.42 16.79
CA ILE A 29 14.22 5.58 18.05
C ILE A 29 15.13 6.14 19.15
N ARG A 30 16.32 5.56 19.35
CA ARG A 30 17.21 5.93 20.47
C ARG A 30 18.10 7.12 20.16
N PHE A 31 18.68 7.18 18.95
CA PHE A 31 19.60 8.25 18.56
C PHE A 31 18.91 9.36 17.76
N ARG A 32 17.65 9.19 17.37
CA ARG A 32 16.85 10.18 16.59
C ARG A 32 17.54 10.61 15.30
N VAL A 33 18.29 9.70 14.68
CA VAL A 33 18.90 9.95 13.38
C VAL A 33 17.80 9.99 12.32
N HIS A 34 17.94 10.91 11.36
CA HIS A 34 16.96 11.08 10.29
C HIS A 34 16.78 9.76 9.51
N ALA A 35 15.53 9.37 9.24
CA ALA A 35 15.20 8.08 8.65
C ALA A 35 15.88 7.82 7.30
N LEU A 36 15.96 8.83 6.42
CA LEU A 36 16.67 8.73 5.15
C LEU A 36 18.14 8.35 5.34
N LEU A 37 18.86 9.04 6.23
CA LEU A 37 20.27 8.78 6.51
C LEU A 37 20.47 7.37 7.07
N THR A 38 19.61 6.98 8.02
CA THR A 38 19.64 5.66 8.64
C THR A 38 19.45 4.55 7.60
N LEU A 39 18.43 4.66 6.77
CA LEU A 39 18.10 3.65 5.75
C LEU A 39 19.22 3.53 4.71
N VAL A 40 19.80 4.63 4.24
CA VAL A 40 20.92 4.61 3.30
C VAL A 40 22.15 3.95 3.94
N LEU A 41 22.53 4.38 5.17
CA LEU A 41 23.68 3.83 5.87
C LEU A 41 23.52 2.33 6.15
N VAL A 42 22.39 1.92 6.70
CA VAL A 42 22.16 0.51 7.03
C VAL A 42 22.02 -0.35 5.78
N SER A 43 21.43 0.17 4.70
CA SER A 43 21.43 -0.51 3.40
C SER A 43 22.84 -0.79 2.89
N LEU A 44 23.72 0.22 2.95
CA LEU A 44 25.12 0.08 2.54
C LEU A 44 25.86 -0.95 3.42
N LEU A 45 25.74 -0.82 4.74
CA LEU A 45 26.37 -1.77 5.68
C LEU A 45 25.87 -3.20 5.48
N THR A 46 24.55 -3.38 5.32
CA THR A 46 23.94 -4.69 5.07
C THR A 46 24.45 -5.30 3.78
N ALA A 47 24.55 -4.51 2.69
CA ALA A 47 25.07 -4.95 1.41
C ALA A 47 26.52 -5.44 1.51
N ILE A 48 27.38 -4.69 2.22
CA ILE A 48 28.80 -5.03 2.44
C ILE A 48 28.92 -6.30 3.29
N VAL A 49 28.23 -6.35 4.44
CA VAL A 49 28.34 -7.50 5.36
C VAL A 49 27.73 -8.78 4.77
N ALA A 50 26.71 -8.64 3.93
CA ALA A 50 26.13 -9.76 3.17
C ALA A 50 27.01 -10.22 2.00
N GLY A 51 28.16 -9.58 1.74
CA GLY A 51 29.14 -9.98 0.74
C GLY A 51 28.76 -9.64 -0.68
N LEU A 52 27.93 -8.62 -0.91
CA LEU A 52 27.64 -8.14 -2.27
C LEU A 52 28.90 -7.54 -2.93
N PRO A 53 29.11 -7.71 -4.24
CA PRO A 53 30.25 -7.12 -4.95
C PRO A 53 30.26 -5.59 -4.78
N LEU A 54 31.37 -5.06 -4.29
CA LEU A 54 31.49 -3.63 -3.93
C LEU A 54 31.18 -2.71 -5.12
N GLU A 55 31.60 -3.10 -6.33
CA GLU A 55 31.34 -2.38 -7.59
C GLU A 55 29.85 -2.35 -7.99
N ALA A 56 29.06 -3.32 -7.52
CA ALA A 56 27.63 -3.43 -7.84
C ALA A 56 26.74 -2.76 -6.78
N ILE A 57 27.24 -2.55 -5.56
CA ILE A 57 26.43 -2.09 -4.44
C ILE A 57 25.74 -0.77 -4.76
N VAL A 58 26.50 0.24 -5.19
CA VAL A 58 25.95 1.59 -5.33
C VAL A 58 24.95 1.64 -6.50
N ASP A 59 25.38 1.33 -7.71
CA ASP A 59 24.56 1.57 -8.90
C ASP A 59 23.50 0.50 -9.10
N GLN A 60 23.86 -0.78 -8.98
CA GLN A 60 22.96 -1.89 -9.31
C GLN A 60 22.01 -2.26 -8.18
N VAL A 61 22.38 -1.96 -6.91
CA VAL A 61 21.54 -2.31 -5.77
C VAL A 61 20.93 -1.07 -5.12
N LEU A 62 21.73 -0.12 -4.64
CA LEU A 62 21.21 1.03 -3.89
C LEU A 62 20.43 1.98 -4.80
N ILE A 63 21.08 2.56 -5.81
CA ILE A 63 20.46 3.58 -6.68
C ILE A 63 19.33 3.00 -7.50
N LYS A 64 19.50 1.81 -8.08
CA LYS A 64 18.46 1.16 -8.89
C LYS A 64 17.17 0.92 -8.10
N ASN A 65 17.25 0.38 -6.88
CA ASN A 65 16.07 0.12 -6.07
C ASN A 65 15.49 1.40 -5.45
N PHE A 66 16.34 2.36 -5.07
CA PHE A 66 15.90 3.69 -4.66
C PHE A 66 15.12 4.39 -5.78
N GLY A 67 15.75 4.48 -6.97
CA GLY A 67 15.16 5.15 -8.12
C GLY A 67 13.88 4.47 -8.62
N GLY A 68 13.84 3.13 -8.64
CA GLY A 68 12.64 2.37 -9.03
C GLY A 68 11.45 2.65 -8.10
N THR A 69 11.68 2.63 -6.79
CA THR A 69 10.64 2.95 -5.79
C THR A 69 10.29 4.42 -5.81
N LEU A 70 11.29 5.29 -5.88
CA LEU A 70 11.09 6.74 -5.94
C LEU A 70 10.25 7.13 -7.17
N GLY A 71 10.57 6.61 -8.36
CA GLY A 71 9.88 6.93 -9.60
C GLY A 71 8.41 6.57 -9.57
N SER A 72 8.06 5.38 -9.09
CA SER A 72 6.66 4.95 -8.96
C SER A 72 5.91 5.76 -7.91
N VAL A 73 6.51 5.98 -6.73
CA VAL A 73 5.86 6.68 -5.61
C VAL A 73 5.77 8.19 -5.84
N ALA A 74 6.82 8.83 -6.42
CA ALA A 74 6.84 10.27 -6.63
C ALA A 74 5.70 10.76 -7.53
N ILE A 75 5.45 10.06 -8.63
CA ILE A 75 4.36 10.40 -9.56
C ILE A 75 3.01 10.23 -8.89
N LEU A 76 2.80 9.10 -8.20
CA LEU A 76 1.53 8.78 -7.54
C LEU A 76 1.23 9.77 -6.40
N VAL A 77 2.19 9.98 -5.50
CA VAL A 77 2.05 10.88 -4.35
C VAL A 77 1.94 12.34 -4.82
N GLY A 78 2.74 12.74 -5.83
CA GLY A 78 2.70 14.09 -6.38
C GLY A 78 1.35 14.43 -7.01
N PHE A 79 0.86 13.62 -7.95
CA PHE A 79 -0.45 13.86 -8.56
C PHE A 79 -1.60 13.71 -7.57
N GLY A 80 -1.52 12.78 -6.63
CA GLY A 80 -2.52 12.64 -5.58
C GLY A 80 -2.54 13.86 -4.64
N ALA A 81 -1.38 14.38 -4.24
CA ALA A 81 -1.30 15.59 -3.43
C ALA A 81 -1.87 16.82 -4.18
N MET A 82 -1.55 16.96 -5.48
CA MET A 82 -2.12 18.01 -6.32
C MET A 82 -3.65 17.88 -6.43
N LEU A 83 -4.16 16.68 -6.68
CA LEU A 83 -5.60 16.41 -6.74
C LEU A 83 -6.26 16.71 -5.40
N GLY A 84 -5.67 16.22 -4.30
CA GLY A 84 -6.14 16.49 -2.95
C GLY A 84 -6.21 17.99 -2.64
N ARG A 85 -5.17 18.73 -3.01
CA ARG A 85 -5.10 20.17 -2.81
C ARG A 85 -6.16 20.93 -3.61
N LEU A 86 -6.38 20.56 -4.88
CA LEU A 86 -7.43 21.15 -5.72
C LEU A 86 -8.83 20.88 -5.15
N VAL A 87 -9.09 19.65 -4.69
CA VAL A 87 -10.35 19.28 -4.05
C VAL A 87 -10.54 20.08 -2.75
N GLU A 88 -9.50 20.23 -1.94
CA GLU A 88 -9.54 20.94 -0.68
C GLU A 88 -9.79 22.45 -0.90
N THR A 89 -8.97 23.12 -1.72
CA THR A 89 -9.09 24.56 -1.98
C THR A 89 -10.41 24.91 -2.65
N SER A 90 -11.01 23.98 -3.40
CA SER A 90 -12.35 24.14 -3.97
C SER A 90 -13.48 24.03 -2.93
N GLY A 91 -13.20 23.65 -1.69
CA GLY A 91 -14.20 23.30 -0.68
C GLY A 91 -14.83 21.92 -0.91
N GLY A 92 -14.34 21.17 -1.89
CA GLY A 92 -14.92 19.90 -2.32
C GLY A 92 -14.73 18.78 -1.32
N ALA A 93 -13.57 18.73 -0.64
CA ALA A 93 -13.32 17.75 0.42
C ALA A 93 -14.34 17.87 1.57
N GLN A 94 -14.65 19.10 1.96
CA GLN A 94 -15.66 19.37 2.98
C GLN A 94 -17.07 18.94 2.51
N SER A 95 -17.44 19.28 1.27
CA SER A 95 -18.74 18.89 0.71
C SER A 95 -18.92 17.37 0.63
N LEU A 96 -17.84 16.65 0.31
CA LEU A 96 -17.86 15.18 0.26
C LEU A 96 -17.96 14.57 1.65
N ALA A 97 -17.16 15.05 2.62
CA ALA A 97 -17.25 14.63 4.01
C ALA A 97 -18.66 14.85 4.56
N ASP A 98 -19.25 16.02 4.27
CA ASP A 98 -20.62 16.36 4.66
C ASP A 98 -21.67 15.40 4.06
N ALA A 99 -21.51 15.03 2.78
CA ALA A 99 -22.43 14.10 2.12
C ALA A 99 -22.34 12.68 2.70
N LEU A 100 -21.14 12.18 2.94
CA LEU A 100 -20.91 10.85 3.52
C LEU A 100 -21.39 10.77 4.97
N VAL A 101 -21.10 11.82 5.76
CA VAL A 101 -21.57 11.86 7.15
C VAL A 101 -23.09 11.97 7.23
N ARG A 102 -23.73 12.72 6.31
CA ARG A 102 -25.20 12.73 6.24
C ARG A 102 -25.80 11.37 5.90
N LEU A 103 -25.15 10.62 5.00
CA LEU A 103 -25.63 9.31 4.54
C LEU A 103 -25.54 8.24 5.65
N PHE A 104 -24.43 8.18 6.38
CA PHE A 104 -24.14 7.15 7.38
C PHE A 104 -24.34 7.60 8.84
N GLY A 105 -24.50 8.92 9.03
CA GLY A 105 -24.58 9.56 10.34
C GLY A 105 -23.22 9.84 10.97
N GLU A 106 -23.11 10.93 11.72
CA GLU A 106 -21.86 11.42 12.31
C GLU A 106 -21.16 10.38 13.21
N LYS A 107 -21.92 9.65 14.01
CA LYS A 107 -21.39 8.60 14.90
C LYS A 107 -20.69 7.44 14.14
N ARG A 108 -20.92 7.30 12.85
CA ARG A 108 -20.35 6.24 12.00
C ARG A 108 -19.46 6.77 10.89
N ALA A 109 -18.98 7.99 10.98
CA ALA A 109 -18.19 8.60 9.91
C ALA A 109 -16.90 7.80 9.60
N ALA A 110 -16.19 7.28 10.62
CA ALA A 110 -15.03 6.42 10.40
C ALA A 110 -15.39 5.10 9.69
N PHE A 111 -16.52 4.49 10.05
CA PHE A 111 -17.05 3.30 9.35
C PHE A 111 -17.39 3.61 7.89
N ALA A 112 -18.07 4.73 7.66
CA ALA A 112 -18.45 5.18 6.32
C ALA A 112 -17.26 5.39 5.41
N LEU A 113 -16.19 6.05 5.90
CA LEU A 113 -14.94 6.22 5.16
C LEU A 113 -14.25 4.90 4.88
N GLY A 114 -14.25 3.97 5.83
CA GLY A 114 -13.70 2.64 5.63
C GLY A 114 -14.45 1.85 4.55
N VAL A 115 -15.79 1.87 4.55
CA VAL A 115 -16.61 1.24 3.49
C VAL A 115 -16.35 1.89 2.13
N ALA A 116 -16.28 3.22 2.06
CA ALA A 116 -15.92 3.91 0.82
C ALA A 116 -14.53 3.48 0.33
N SER A 117 -13.57 3.32 1.25
CA SER A 117 -12.21 2.89 0.95
C SER A 117 -12.12 1.41 0.53
N LEU A 118 -12.99 0.53 1.04
CA LEU A 118 -13.12 -0.84 0.53
C LEU A 118 -13.57 -0.84 -0.93
N ILE A 119 -14.62 -0.06 -1.25
CA ILE A 119 -15.13 0.04 -2.62
C ILE A 119 -14.04 0.61 -3.55
N PHE A 120 -13.38 1.68 -3.14
CA PHE A 120 -12.34 2.32 -3.92
C PHE A 120 -11.06 1.49 -4.03
N GLY A 121 -10.71 0.75 -2.98
CA GLY A 121 -9.53 -0.11 -2.93
C GLY A 121 -9.62 -1.34 -3.80
N PHE A 122 -10.82 -1.72 -4.27
CA PHE A 122 -10.97 -2.88 -5.14
C PHE A 122 -10.15 -2.77 -6.45
N PRO A 123 -10.23 -1.67 -7.22
CA PRO A 123 -9.43 -1.50 -8.42
C PRO A 123 -8.13 -0.69 -8.22
N ILE A 124 -7.93 -0.04 -7.07
CA ILE A 124 -6.86 0.94 -6.88
C ILE A 124 -5.74 0.37 -6.01
N PHE A 125 -4.49 0.52 -6.46
CA PHE A 125 -3.32 0.19 -5.65
C PHE A 125 -3.31 0.97 -4.32
N PHE A 126 -2.77 0.33 -3.28
CA PHE A 126 -2.71 0.86 -1.91
C PHE A 126 -2.23 2.32 -1.84
N ASP A 127 -1.07 2.61 -2.46
CA ASP A 127 -0.45 3.93 -2.39
C ASP A 127 -1.33 5.02 -3.04
N ALA A 128 -1.87 4.73 -4.23
CA ALA A 128 -2.75 5.64 -4.95
C ALA A 128 -4.06 5.88 -4.20
N GLY A 129 -4.67 4.82 -3.68
CA GLY A 129 -5.92 4.89 -2.91
C GLY A 129 -5.75 5.73 -1.65
N LEU A 130 -4.64 5.55 -0.95
CA LEU A 130 -4.30 6.30 0.26
C LEU A 130 -4.21 7.79 -0.03
N VAL A 131 -3.47 8.17 -1.07
CA VAL A 131 -3.27 9.58 -1.44
C VAL A 131 -4.59 10.26 -1.84
N VAL A 132 -5.47 9.56 -2.55
CA VAL A 132 -6.78 10.10 -2.95
C VAL A 132 -7.73 10.25 -1.76
N MET A 133 -7.73 9.31 -0.81
CA MET A 133 -8.69 9.31 0.31
C MET A 133 -8.27 10.16 1.50
N LEU A 134 -6.98 10.38 1.72
CA LEU A 134 -6.50 11.10 2.91
C LEU A 134 -7.04 12.53 3.05
N PRO A 135 -7.15 13.37 2.01
CA PRO A 135 -7.79 14.68 2.14
C PRO A 135 -9.21 14.60 2.69
N ILE A 136 -9.96 13.57 2.31
CA ILE A 136 -11.34 13.34 2.78
C ILE A 136 -11.33 12.86 4.24
N VAL A 137 -10.42 11.96 4.57
CA VAL A 137 -10.20 11.50 5.96
C VAL A 137 -9.90 12.68 6.87
N PHE A 138 -8.99 13.57 6.46
CA PHE A 138 -8.61 14.74 7.24
C PHE A 138 -9.74 15.75 7.37
N ALA A 139 -10.45 16.06 6.28
CA ALA A 139 -11.59 16.94 6.31
C ALA A 139 -12.68 16.42 7.26
N THR A 140 -12.93 15.10 7.24
CA THR A 140 -13.92 14.48 8.12
C THR A 140 -13.47 14.51 9.59
N ALA A 141 -12.23 14.14 9.89
CA ALA A 141 -11.71 14.16 11.25
C ALA A 141 -11.73 15.59 11.86
N ARG A 142 -11.34 16.61 11.06
CA ARG A 142 -11.44 18.02 11.48
C ARG A 142 -12.87 18.45 11.75
N ARG A 143 -13.81 18.06 10.88
CA ARG A 143 -15.21 18.37 11.06
C ARG A 143 -15.75 17.79 12.37
N MET A 144 -15.35 16.54 12.68
CA MET A 144 -15.78 15.87 13.92
C MET A 144 -15.02 16.38 15.14
N ASN A 145 -13.98 17.21 14.96
CA ASN A 145 -13.06 17.66 16.01
C ASN A 145 -12.44 16.47 16.77
N GLU A 146 -12.08 15.42 16.02
CA GLU A 146 -11.50 14.19 16.52
C GLU A 146 -10.09 13.94 15.96
N PRO A 147 -9.26 13.14 16.64
CA PRO A 147 -7.95 12.73 16.11
C PRO A 147 -8.10 11.91 14.82
N VAL A 148 -7.07 11.95 13.95
CA VAL A 148 -7.15 11.35 12.62
C VAL A 148 -7.13 9.83 12.63
N LEU A 149 -6.58 9.20 13.67
CA LEU A 149 -6.25 7.78 13.69
C LEU A 149 -7.46 6.84 13.50
N PRO A 150 -8.64 7.04 14.13
CA PRO A 150 -9.83 6.22 13.90
C PRO A 150 -10.29 6.23 12.45
N TYR A 151 -10.25 7.39 11.81
CA TYR A 151 -10.65 7.59 10.42
C TYR A 151 -9.57 7.08 9.44
N GLY A 152 -8.32 7.38 9.75
CA GLY A 152 -7.15 6.97 8.97
C GLY A 152 -7.03 5.46 8.90
N LEU A 153 -7.02 4.76 10.05
CA LEU A 153 -6.87 3.31 10.08
C LEU A 153 -8.06 2.58 9.45
N ALA A 154 -9.29 3.10 9.61
CA ALA A 154 -10.45 2.54 8.93
C ALA A 154 -10.30 2.61 7.40
N SER A 155 -9.81 3.72 6.87
CA SER A 155 -9.59 3.92 5.43
C SER A 155 -8.35 3.16 4.93
N ILE A 156 -7.20 3.33 5.57
CA ILE A 156 -5.92 2.74 5.15
C ILE A 156 -5.96 1.21 5.27
N GLY A 157 -6.55 0.70 6.36
CA GLY A 157 -6.76 -0.75 6.54
C GLY A 157 -7.66 -1.35 5.46
N ALA A 158 -8.67 -0.61 4.98
CA ALA A 158 -9.52 -1.03 3.88
C ALA A 158 -8.71 -1.20 2.58
N PHE A 159 -7.88 -0.23 2.22
CA PHE A 159 -6.98 -0.35 1.05
C PHE A 159 -6.01 -1.51 1.21
N SER A 160 -5.49 -1.73 2.42
CA SER A 160 -4.53 -2.81 2.67
C SER A 160 -5.16 -4.20 2.44
N VAL A 161 -6.33 -4.47 3.01
CA VAL A 161 -7.00 -5.77 2.82
C VAL A 161 -7.42 -6.00 1.37
N MET A 162 -7.90 -4.96 0.67
CA MET A 162 -8.27 -5.06 -0.74
C MET A 162 -7.05 -5.37 -1.61
N HIS A 163 -5.94 -4.67 -1.39
CA HIS A 163 -4.71 -4.85 -2.15
C HIS A 163 -4.11 -6.25 -2.00
N VAL A 164 -4.18 -6.82 -0.81
CA VAL A 164 -3.52 -8.08 -0.49
C VAL A 164 -4.38 -9.31 -0.82
N PHE A 165 -5.69 -9.25 -0.59
CA PHE A 165 -6.55 -10.42 -0.72
C PHE A 165 -7.22 -10.54 -2.08
N LEU A 166 -7.46 -9.42 -2.79
CA LEU A 166 -8.38 -9.48 -3.92
C LEU A 166 -7.69 -9.35 -5.27
N PRO A 167 -8.01 -10.27 -6.21
CA PRO A 167 -7.89 -9.93 -7.61
C PRO A 167 -8.73 -8.68 -7.88
N PRO A 168 -8.27 -7.80 -8.76
CA PRO A 168 -7.24 -7.96 -9.76
C PRO A 168 -5.87 -7.42 -9.35
N HIS A 169 -5.59 -7.26 -8.08
CA HIS A 169 -4.24 -6.88 -7.66
C HIS A 169 -3.19 -7.94 -8.06
N PRO A 170 -1.97 -7.52 -8.44
CA PRO A 170 -0.98 -8.41 -9.04
C PRO A 170 -0.52 -9.55 -8.11
N GLY A 171 -0.48 -9.31 -6.81
CA GLY A 171 -0.06 -10.33 -5.83
C GLY A 171 -0.98 -11.56 -5.82
N PRO A 172 -2.29 -11.41 -5.55
CA PRO A 172 -3.24 -12.52 -5.57
C PRO A 172 -3.35 -13.22 -6.93
N ILE A 173 -3.27 -12.46 -8.05
CA ILE A 173 -3.28 -13.05 -9.40
C ILE A 173 -2.07 -13.94 -9.60
N ALA A 174 -0.86 -13.44 -9.31
CA ALA A 174 0.37 -14.21 -9.50
C ALA A 174 0.41 -15.45 -8.60
N ALA A 175 0.00 -15.35 -7.34
CA ALA A 175 -0.08 -16.48 -6.43
C ALA A 175 -1.12 -17.52 -6.91
N GLY A 176 -2.28 -17.06 -7.40
CA GLY A 176 -3.29 -17.92 -8.01
C GLY A 176 -2.75 -18.69 -9.22
N GLU A 177 -2.00 -18.02 -10.09
CA GLU A 177 -1.38 -18.64 -11.26
C GLU A 177 -0.32 -19.68 -10.88
N TYR A 178 0.55 -19.37 -9.93
CA TYR A 178 1.57 -20.32 -9.44
C TYR A 178 0.96 -21.57 -8.79
N TYR A 179 -0.15 -21.43 -8.08
CA TYR A 179 -0.83 -22.55 -7.42
C TYR A 179 -1.87 -23.25 -8.33
N GLY A 180 -2.15 -22.74 -9.51
CA GLY A 180 -3.21 -23.23 -10.38
C GLY A 180 -4.63 -22.97 -9.84
N ALA A 181 -4.79 -21.97 -8.96
CA ALA A 181 -6.06 -21.62 -8.34
C ALA A 181 -6.99 -20.89 -9.31
N ASN A 182 -8.28 -21.19 -9.26
CA ASN A 182 -9.28 -20.43 -9.99
C ASN A 182 -9.44 -19.04 -9.38
N ILE A 183 -9.16 -18.00 -10.16
CA ILE A 183 -9.21 -16.60 -9.73
C ILE A 183 -10.60 -16.17 -9.26
N GLY A 184 -11.66 -16.75 -9.84
CA GLY A 184 -13.04 -16.52 -9.38
C GLY A 184 -13.27 -17.04 -7.95
N HIS A 185 -12.73 -18.20 -7.60
CA HIS A 185 -12.80 -18.73 -6.24
C HIS A 185 -11.96 -17.89 -5.26
N VAL A 186 -10.78 -17.42 -5.68
CA VAL A 186 -9.97 -16.47 -4.88
C VAL A 186 -10.76 -15.19 -4.59
N LEU A 187 -11.48 -14.64 -5.58
CA LEU A 187 -12.32 -13.46 -5.41
C LEU A 187 -13.51 -13.73 -4.47
N LEU A 188 -14.21 -14.86 -4.66
CA LEU A 188 -15.40 -15.21 -3.87
C LEU A 188 -15.07 -15.46 -2.40
N LEU A 189 -13.95 -16.13 -2.10
CA LEU A 189 -13.48 -16.32 -0.72
C LEU A 189 -12.79 -15.07 -0.18
N GLY A 190 -12.04 -14.38 -1.02
CA GLY A 190 -11.25 -13.22 -0.62
C GLY A 190 -12.11 -12.03 -0.19
N LEU A 191 -13.25 -11.80 -0.87
CA LEU A 191 -14.11 -10.66 -0.54
C LEU A 191 -14.66 -10.71 0.90
N PRO A 192 -15.32 -11.76 1.37
CA PRO A 192 -15.77 -11.83 2.76
C PRO A 192 -14.59 -11.82 3.75
N ILE A 193 -13.49 -12.50 3.44
CA ILE A 193 -12.29 -12.49 4.29
C ILE A 193 -11.74 -11.06 4.41
N ALA A 194 -11.63 -10.32 3.30
CA ALA A 194 -11.17 -8.94 3.32
C ALA A 194 -12.09 -8.03 4.16
N VAL A 195 -13.41 -8.13 3.98
CA VAL A 195 -14.39 -7.30 4.73
C VAL A 195 -14.37 -7.61 6.23
N ILE A 196 -14.36 -8.90 6.59
CA ILE A 196 -14.31 -9.31 8.02
C ILE A 196 -12.98 -8.86 8.62
N THR A 197 -11.87 -9.11 7.94
CA THR A 197 -10.54 -8.71 8.40
C THR A 197 -10.46 -7.20 8.59
N TRP A 198 -10.93 -6.41 7.62
CA TRP A 198 -11.00 -4.95 7.72
C TRP A 198 -11.84 -4.49 8.90
N TYR A 199 -13.01 -5.10 9.14
CA TYR A 199 -13.88 -4.69 10.24
C TYR A 199 -13.16 -4.76 11.59
N PHE A 200 -12.42 -5.82 11.85
CA PHE A 200 -11.67 -5.97 13.09
C PHE A 200 -10.36 -5.17 13.11
N SER A 201 -9.56 -5.26 12.06
CA SER A 201 -8.23 -4.64 12.02
C SER A 201 -8.28 -3.15 11.66
N GLY A 202 -9.04 -2.76 10.65
CA GLY A 202 -9.13 -1.37 10.20
C GLY A 202 -10.06 -0.55 11.08
N TYR A 203 -11.31 -0.99 11.22
CA TYR A 203 -12.33 -0.20 11.92
C TYR A 203 -12.26 -0.33 13.45
N LEU A 204 -12.45 -1.52 14.03
CA LEU A 204 -12.49 -1.68 15.50
C LEU A 204 -11.13 -1.36 16.15
N LEU A 205 -10.04 -1.88 15.61
CA LEU A 205 -8.71 -1.55 16.10
C LEU A 205 -8.42 -0.05 15.94
N GLY A 206 -8.83 0.57 14.83
CA GLY A 206 -8.70 2.01 14.62
C GLY A 206 -9.41 2.82 15.69
N GLN A 207 -10.65 2.43 16.09
CA GLN A 207 -11.39 3.04 17.20
C GLN A 207 -10.66 2.84 18.54
N PHE A 208 -10.12 1.65 18.79
CA PHE A 208 -9.38 1.34 20.00
C PHE A 208 -8.07 2.16 20.08
N LEU A 209 -7.27 2.16 19.04
CA LEU A 209 -6.00 2.87 18.99
C LEU A 209 -6.20 4.40 19.05
N GLY A 210 -7.25 4.92 18.42
CA GLY A 210 -7.57 6.34 18.48
C GLY A 210 -7.90 6.86 19.87
N ARG A 211 -8.33 5.99 20.81
CA ARG A 211 -8.52 6.34 22.21
C ARG A 211 -7.22 6.37 23.01
N HIS A 212 -6.19 5.67 22.56
CA HIS A 212 -4.91 5.54 23.26
C HIS A 212 -3.81 6.42 22.66
N PHE A 213 -3.88 6.71 21.37
CA PHE A 213 -2.91 7.51 20.65
C PHE A 213 -3.61 8.74 20.05
N HIS A 214 -3.34 9.90 20.62
CA HIS A 214 -3.85 11.15 20.09
C HIS A 214 -2.96 11.63 18.94
N VAL A 215 -3.34 11.29 17.71
CA VAL A 215 -2.67 11.75 16.48
C VAL A 215 -3.51 12.89 15.91
N PRO A 216 -3.01 14.14 15.95
CA PRO A 216 -3.73 15.28 15.40
C PRO A 216 -3.89 15.16 13.89
N VAL A 217 -4.85 15.88 13.34
CA VAL A 217 -5.01 15.92 11.88
C VAL A 217 -3.84 16.71 11.29
N PRO A 218 -3.03 16.14 10.38
CA PRO A 218 -1.89 16.84 9.78
C PRO A 218 -2.30 18.09 8.99
N ASP A 219 -1.51 19.15 9.07
CA ASP A 219 -1.80 20.42 8.39
C ASP A 219 -1.26 20.49 6.96
N PHE A 220 -0.31 19.63 6.58
CA PHE A 220 0.39 19.74 5.29
C PHE A 220 -0.50 19.44 4.06
N LEU A 221 -1.57 18.65 4.19
CA LEU A 221 -2.57 18.46 3.12
C LEU A 221 -3.73 19.46 3.23
N SER A 222 -3.84 20.20 4.34
CA SER A 222 -4.87 21.22 4.53
C SER A 222 -4.52 22.57 3.96
N GLY A 223 -3.30 22.75 3.54
CA GLY A 223 -2.87 23.94 2.82
C GLY A 223 -2.84 25.24 3.60
N GLY A 224 -2.62 25.20 4.89
CA GLY A 224 -2.57 26.41 5.70
C GLY A 224 -3.95 27.10 5.83
N LYS A 225 -4.02 28.15 6.60
CA LYS A 225 -5.20 29.02 6.71
C LYS A 225 -5.64 29.47 5.31
N ARG A 226 -6.92 29.30 4.97
CA ARG A 226 -7.50 29.92 3.78
C ARG A 226 -7.07 31.40 3.78
N ASP A 227 -6.37 31.83 2.73
CA ASP A 227 -6.39 33.23 2.34
C ASP A 227 -7.80 33.50 1.84
N THR A 228 -8.64 33.99 2.75
CA THR A 228 -10.09 34.13 2.55
C THR A 228 -10.38 35.52 1.93
N ASP A 229 -9.85 35.79 0.75
CA ASP A 229 -10.19 37.06 0.10
C ASP A 229 -11.42 37.01 -0.81
N THR A 230 -12.04 35.84 -1.02
CA THR A 230 -13.38 35.78 -1.64
C THR A 230 -14.13 34.53 -1.19
N PRO A 231 -15.32 34.65 -0.56
CA PRO A 231 -16.16 33.52 -0.21
C PRO A 231 -16.82 32.93 -1.47
N ARG A 232 -16.16 32.01 -2.14
CA ARG A 232 -16.78 31.27 -3.25
C ARG A 232 -17.59 30.12 -2.71
N ALA A 233 -18.74 29.83 -3.34
CA ALA A 233 -19.52 28.65 -3.01
C ALA A 233 -18.67 27.39 -3.16
N PRO A 234 -18.67 26.45 -2.21
CA PRO A 234 -17.86 25.23 -2.28
C PRO A 234 -18.26 24.37 -3.50
N ALA A 235 -17.33 23.58 -4.03
CA ALA A 235 -17.63 22.62 -5.09
C ALA A 235 -18.63 21.58 -4.58
N SER A 236 -19.60 21.20 -5.40
CA SER A 236 -20.60 20.21 -4.97
C SER A 236 -19.96 18.82 -4.73
N ALA A 237 -20.49 18.05 -3.76
CA ALA A 237 -20.04 16.69 -3.51
C ALA A 237 -20.10 15.80 -4.76
N GLY A 238 -21.14 15.97 -5.61
CA GLY A 238 -21.27 15.24 -6.86
C GLY A 238 -20.14 15.55 -7.86
N THR A 239 -19.73 16.82 -7.97
CA THR A 239 -18.59 17.22 -8.81
C THR A 239 -17.29 16.59 -8.30
N VAL A 240 -17.08 16.61 -6.99
CA VAL A 240 -15.88 16.01 -6.37
C VAL A 240 -15.85 14.50 -6.56
N ILE A 241 -16.97 13.81 -6.27
CA ILE A 241 -17.10 12.36 -6.49
C ILE A 241 -16.84 12.03 -7.96
N GLY A 242 -17.43 12.78 -8.92
CA GLY A 242 -17.20 12.58 -10.33
C GLY A 242 -15.72 12.65 -10.72
N ILE A 243 -14.99 13.66 -10.21
CA ILE A 243 -13.55 13.79 -10.46
C ILE A 243 -12.76 12.65 -9.83
N MET A 244 -13.09 12.26 -8.59
CA MET A 244 -12.43 11.14 -7.91
C MET A 244 -12.73 9.78 -8.55
N LEU A 245 -13.87 9.63 -9.19
CA LEU A 245 -14.22 8.42 -9.95
C LEU A 245 -13.41 8.27 -11.25
N ILE A 246 -12.87 9.36 -11.81
CA ILE A 246 -12.09 9.31 -13.06
C ILE A 246 -10.92 8.31 -12.95
N PRO A 247 -9.97 8.47 -12.00
CA PRO A 247 -8.86 7.52 -11.90
C PRO A 247 -9.35 6.11 -11.58
N MET A 248 -10.41 5.97 -10.76
CA MET A 248 -11.00 4.67 -10.44
C MET A 248 -11.50 3.95 -11.69
N VAL A 249 -12.35 4.60 -12.47
CA VAL A 249 -12.95 4.01 -13.68
C VAL A 249 -11.84 3.61 -14.66
N LEU A 250 -10.84 4.47 -14.86
CA LEU A 250 -9.72 4.20 -15.76
C LEU A 250 -8.86 3.01 -15.26
N ILE A 251 -8.53 2.98 -13.97
CA ILE A 251 -7.74 1.89 -13.39
C ILE A 251 -8.54 0.58 -13.39
N PHE A 252 -9.83 0.63 -13.06
CA PHE A 252 -10.72 -0.53 -13.13
C PHE A 252 -10.80 -1.10 -14.55
N LEU A 253 -10.92 -0.22 -15.54
CA LEU A 253 -10.93 -0.62 -16.95
C LEU A 253 -9.63 -1.33 -17.34
N ASN A 254 -8.45 -0.78 -16.95
CA ASN A 254 -7.17 -1.44 -17.19
C ASN A 254 -7.11 -2.83 -16.53
N THR A 255 -7.53 -2.91 -15.28
CA THR A 255 -7.46 -4.13 -14.48
C THR A 255 -8.43 -5.20 -14.99
N GLY A 256 -9.65 -4.81 -15.35
CA GLY A 256 -10.62 -5.70 -15.99
C GLY A 256 -10.12 -6.23 -17.34
N LEU A 257 -9.49 -5.37 -18.15
CA LEU A 257 -8.85 -5.80 -19.39
C LEU A 257 -7.72 -6.80 -19.16
N MET A 258 -6.89 -6.60 -18.13
CA MET A 258 -5.84 -7.56 -17.78
C MET A 258 -6.42 -8.93 -17.40
N THR A 259 -7.53 -8.96 -16.66
CA THR A 259 -8.22 -10.21 -16.32
C THR A 259 -8.78 -10.89 -17.57
N LEU A 260 -9.41 -10.15 -18.47
CA LEU A 260 -9.91 -10.71 -19.73
C LEU A 260 -8.80 -11.24 -20.66
N ILE A 261 -7.64 -10.59 -20.64
CA ILE A 261 -6.45 -11.04 -21.35
C ILE A 261 -5.92 -12.36 -20.76
N SER A 262 -5.79 -12.43 -19.42
CA SER A 262 -5.31 -13.65 -18.75
C SER A 262 -6.22 -14.84 -19.01
N GLN A 263 -7.52 -14.60 -19.14
CA GLN A 263 -8.53 -15.61 -19.53
C GLN A 263 -8.59 -15.86 -21.06
N LYS A 264 -7.70 -15.24 -21.84
CA LYS A 264 -7.65 -15.35 -23.33
C LYS A 264 -8.95 -14.91 -24.04
N VAL A 265 -9.80 -14.12 -23.38
CA VAL A 265 -11.03 -13.56 -23.98
C VAL A 265 -10.72 -12.42 -24.91
N VAL A 266 -9.67 -11.63 -24.59
CA VAL A 266 -9.24 -10.46 -25.38
C VAL A 266 -7.77 -10.58 -25.71
N SER A 267 -7.41 -10.25 -26.96
CA SER A 267 -6.01 -10.23 -27.42
C SER A 267 -5.24 -9.04 -26.84
N THR A 268 -4.00 -9.28 -26.38
CA THR A 268 -3.06 -8.23 -25.97
C THR A 268 -2.65 -7.31 -27.13
N ASP A 269 -2.73 -7.80 -28.38
CA ASP A 269 -2.20 -7.09 -29.54
C ASP A 269 -3.12 -6.04 -30.13
N ALA A 270 -4.40 -6.06 -29.75
CA ALA A 270 -5.39 -5.09 -30.23
C ALA A 270 -5.03 -3.67 -29.75
N THR A 271 -4.95 -2.72 -30.70
CA THR A 271 -4.55 -1.33 -30.44
C THR A 271 -5.44 -0.65 -29.41
N TRP A 272 -6.76 -0.88 -29.46
CA TRP A 272 -7.68 -0.32 -28.49
C TRP A 272 -7.42 -0.84 -27.05
N VAL A 273 -7.00 -2.11 -26.91
CA VAL A 273 -6.63 -2.69 -25.61
C VAL A 273 -5.38 -2.01 -25.07
N LYS A 274 -4.35 -1.85 -25.92
CA LYS A 274 -3.10 -1.15 -25.54
C LYS A 274 -3.39 0.29 -25.11
N LEU A 275 -4.26 1.00 -25.85
CA LEU A 275 -4.66 2.37 -25.54
C LEU A 275 -5.40 2.46 -24.20
N LEU A 276 -6.42 1.65 -23.99
CA LEU A 276 -7.21 1.67 -22.75
C LEU A 276 -6.36 1.26 -21.54
N ARG A 277 -5.45 0.29 -21.70
CA ARG A 277 -4.49 -0.06 -20.66
C ARG A 277 -3.54 1.08 -20.33
N MET A 278 -3.04 1.81 -21.32
CA MET A 278 -2.20 2.98 -21.12
C MET A 278 -2.97 4.07 -20.36
N LEU A 279 -4.20 4.41 -20.79
CA LEU A 279 -5.03 5.41 -20.11
C LEU A 279 -5.40 4.99 -18.67
N GLY A 280 -5.59 3.70 -18.44
CA GLY A 280 -5.88 3.14 -17.12
C GLY A 280 -4.64 2.82 -16.28
N ALA A 281 -3.42 3.06 -16.78
CA ALA A 281 -2.22 3.00 -15.94
C ALA A 281 -2.31 4.08 -14.83
N THR A 282 -2.06 3.69 -13.58
CA THR A 282 -2.33 4.54 -12.42
C THR A 282 -1.74 5.96 -12.51
N PRO A 283 -0.49 6.15 -12.95
CA PRO A 283 0.08 7.50 -13.12
C PRO A 283 -0.70 8.34 -14.14
N ILE A 284 -1.11 7.73 -15.25
CA ILE A 284 -1.85 8.43 -16.33
C ILE A 284 -3.28 8.74 -15.88
N ALA A 285 -3.94 7.80 -15.22
CA ALA A 285 -5.27 8.00 -14.68
C ALA A 285 -5.32 9.16 -13.65
N LEU A 286 -4.31 9.25 -12.78
CA LEU A 286 -4.16 10.36 -11.84
C LEU A 286 -3.84 11.69 -12.55
N LEU A 287 -2.96 11.69 -13.55
CA LEU A 287 -2.68 12.87 -14.37
C LEU A 287 -3.96 13.42 -15.01
N ILE A 288 -4.77 12.55 -15.64
CA ILE A 288 -6.05 12.94 -16.25
C ILE A 288 -6.98 13.55 -15.17
N ALA A 289 -7.08 12.94 -14.00
CA ALA A 289 -7.89 13.46 -12.90
C ALA A 289 -7.43 14.84 -12.43
N VAL A 290 -6.11 15.07 -12.30
CA VAL A 290 -5.53 16.39 -11.95
C VAL A 290 -5.88 17.43 -13.02
N LEU A 291 -5.71 17.12 -14.31
CA LEU A 291 -6.03 18.04 -15.40
C LEU A 291 -7.51 18.41 -15.43
N VAL A 292 -8.39 17.41 -15.24
CA VAL A 292 -9.84 17.67 -15.14
C VAL A 292 -10.16 18.50 -13.89
N ALA A 293 -9.54 18.22 -12.76
CA ALA A 293 -9.72 18.98 -11.53
C ALA A 293 -9.26 20.46 -11.70
N LEU A 294 -8.10 20.70 -12.32
CA LEU A 294 -7.61 22.05 -12.65
C LEU A 294 -8.63 22.82 -13.48
N PHE A 295 -9.24 22.16 -14.45
CA PHE A 295 -10.25 22.80 -15.29
C PHE A 295 -11.58 23.02 -14.53
N VAL A 296 -12.14 21.95 -13.95
CA VAL A 296 -13.50 21.95 -13.37
C VAL A 296 -13.56 22.69 -12.02
N LEU A 297 -12.59 22.41 -11.14
CA LEU A 297 -12.54 23.01 -9.80
C LEU A 297 -11.83 24.36 -9.79
N GLY A 298 -10.98 24.63 -10.79
CA GLY A 298 -10.22 25.87 -10.90
C GLY A 298 -10.75 26.80 -11.99
N ARG A 299 -10.34 26.59 -13.23
CA ARG A 299 -10.61 27.51 -14.38
C ARG A 299 -12.09 27.80 -14.59
N LYS A 300 -12.95 26.78 -14.62
CA LYS A 300 -14.38 26.93 -14.79
C LYS A 300 -15.04 27.74 -13.66
N ARG A 301 -14.39 27.79 -12.50
CA ARG A 301 -14.85 28.55 -11.32
C ARG A 301 -14.19 29.92 -11.19
N GLY A 302 -13.45 30.36 -12.23
CA GLY A 302 -12.88 31.70 -12.31
C GLY A 302 -11.51 31.84 -11.63
N GLU A 303 -10.80 30.73 -11.31
CA GLU A 303 -9.43 30.82 -10.81
C GLU A 303 -8.47 31.24 -11.93
N HIS A 304 -7.52 32.11 -11.59
CA HIS A 304 -6.45 32.47 -12.52
C HIS A 304 -5.41 31.36 -12.63
N ALA A 305 -4.77 31.24 -13.80
CA ALA A 305 -3.76 30.21 -14.04
C ALA A 305 -2.61 30.25 -13.02
N SER A 306 -2.13 31.44 -12.69
CA SER A 306 -1.07 31.64 -11.70
C SER A 306 -1.45 31.22 -10.27
N ALA A 307 -2.73 31.36 -9.89
CA ALA A 307 -3.22 30.88 -8.60
C ALA A 307 -3.29 29.36 -8.56
N LEU A 308 -3.75 28.72 -9.65
CA LEU A 308 -3.81 27.27 -9.78
C LEU A 308 -2.40 26.66 -9.79
N GLU A 309 -1.44 27.29 -10.51
CA GLU A 309 -0.03 26.89 -10.50
C GLU A 309 0.53 26.88 -9.07
N LYS A 310 0.37 27.97 -8.32
CA LYS A 310 0.77 28.06 -6.91
C LYS A 310 0.09 27.02 -6.03
N THR A 311 -1.16 26.71 -6.31
CA THR A 311 -1.93 25.70 -5.55
C THR A 311 -1.32 24.31 -5.73
N VAL A 312 -1.01 23.89 -6.96
CA VAL A 312 -0.42 22.57 -7.23
C VAL A 312 1.04 22.50 -6.84
N ASP A 313 1.81 23.58 -7.03
CA ASP A 313 3.20 23.67 -6.59
C ASP A 313 3.32 23.56 -5.06
N GLY A 314 2.47 24.28 -4.33
CA GLY A 314 2.41 24.21 -2.88
C GLY A 314 2.03 22.84 -2.31
N ALA A 315 1.44 21.96 -3.12
CA ALA A 315 1.13 20.59 -2.72
C ALA A 315 2.37 19.67 -2.68
N LEU A 316 3.42 19.98 -3.42
CA LEU A 316 4.60 19.12 -3.57
C LEU A 316 5.57 19.21 -2.38
N GLY A 317 5.81 20.41 -1.86
CA GLY A 317 6.76 20.62 -0.76
C GLY A 317 6.57 19.66 0.42
N PRO A 318 5.39 19.61 1.01
CA PRO A 318 5.11 18.73 2.16
C PRO A 318 5.34 17.24 1.90
N VAL A 319 5.14 16.76 0.67
CA VAL A 319 5.26 15.32 0.33
C VAL A 319 6.67 14.90 -0.13
N CYS A 320 7.58 15.84 -0.39
CA CYS A 320 8.95 15.51 -0.80
C CYS A 320 9.68 14.59 0.19
N SER A 321 9.57 14.87 1.49
CA SER A 321 10.18 14.03 2.54
C SER A 321 9.63 12.60 2.54
N VAL A 322 8.32 12.46 2.33
CA VAL A 322 7.63 11.16 2.21
C VAL A 322 8.22 10.35 1.06
N ILE A 323 8.33 10.99 -0.11
CA ILE A 323 8.83 10.37 -1.35
C ILE A 323 10.26 9.86 -1.14
N LEU A 324 11.16 10.69 -0.61
CA LEU A 324 12.57 10.33 -0.39
C LEU A 324 12.75 9.19 0.61
N ILE A 325 12.03 9.23 1.74
CA ILE A 325 12.11 8.18 2.77
C ILE A 325 11.53 6.86 2.24
N THR A 326 10.45 6.93 1.47
CA THR A 326 9.86 5.75 0.82
C THR A 326 10.83 5.12 -0.19
N GLY A 327 11.53 5.95 -0.98
CA GLY A 327 12.61 5.49 -1.86
C GLY A 327 13.72 4.76 -1.09
N ALA A 328 14.14 5.31 0.05
CA ALA A 328 15.15 4.68 0.90
C ALA A 328 14.69 3.36 1.52
N GLY A 329 13.40 3.23 1.88
CA GLY A 329 12.81 1.96 2.29
C GLY A 329 12.87 0.90 1.18
N GLY A 330 12.54 1.30 -0.06
CA GLY A 330 12.67 0.45 -1.24
C GLY A 330 14.12 0.04 -1.53
N MET A 331 15.10 0.93 -1.31
CA MET A 331 16.53 0.64 -1.37
C MET A 331 16.91 -0.50 -0.40
N PHE A 332 16.53 -0.39 0.86
CA PHE A 332 16.80 -1.42 1.86
C PHE A 332 16.16 -2.77 1.50
N GLY A 333 14.89 -2.79 1.09
CA GLY A 333 14.25 -3.98 0.58
C GLY A 333 14.97 -4.61 -0.63
N GLY A 334 15.53 -3.77 -1.52
CA GLY A 334 16.37 -4.19 -2.65
C GLY A 334 17.65 -4.89 -2.21
N VAL A 335 18.32 -4.38 -1.18
CA VAL A 335 19.51 -5.02 -0.59
C VAL A 335 19.18 -6.41 -0.03
N LEU A 336 18.07 -6.54 0.71
CA LEU A 336 17.65 -7.83 1.26
C LEU A 336 17.33 -8.87 0.18
N ARG A 337 16.78 -8.43 -0.96
CA ARG A 337 16.57 -9.31 -2.13
C ARG A 337 17.90 -9.70 -2.78
N ALA A 338 18.73 -8.70 -3.10
CA ALA A 338 20.00 -8.92 -3.81
C ALA A 338 20.98 -9.79 -3.02
N SER A 339 20.99 -9.68 -1.69
CA SER A 339 21.84 -10.48 -0.80
C SER A 339 21.39 -11.92 -0.60
N GLY A 340 20.23 -12.35 -1.14
CA GLY A 340 19.70 -13.68 -0.92
C GLY A 340 19.12 -13.96 0.46
N ILE A 341 19.04 -12.95 1.34
CA ILE A 341 18.45 -13.08 2.68
C ILE A 341 17.02 -13.61 2.60
N GLY A 342 16.20 -13.09 1.66
CA GLY A 342 14.84 -13.56 1.46
C GLY A 342 14.75 -15.05 1.11
N LYS A 343 15.65 -15.54 0.24
CA LYS A 343 15.72 -16.96 -0.12
C LYS A 343 16.16 -17.82 1.07
N ALA A 344 17.17 -17.41 1.81
CA ALA A 344 17.66 -18.11 3.00
C ALA A 344 16.54 -18.34 4.02
N LEU A 345 15.67 -17.34 4.20
CA LEU A 345 14.51 -17.46 5.08
C LEU A 345 13.52 -18.53 4.58
N ALA A 346 13.14 -18.50 3.30
CA ALA A 346 12.20 -19.44 2.71
C ALA A 346 12.71 -20.88 2.78
N ASP A 347 13.97 -21.11 2.39
CA ASP A 347 14.61 -22.44 2.42
C ASP A 347 14.65 -23.01 3.84
N SER A 348 14.94 -22.19 4.86
CA SER A 348 14.98 -22.63 6.27
C SER A 348 13.60 -23.10 6.76
N MET A 349 12.52 -22.48 6.33
CA MET A 349 11.16 -22.84 6.72
C MET A 349 10.69 -24.14 6.03
N ALA A 350 11.03 -24.36 4.75
CA ALA A 350 10.65 -25.54 3.99
C ALA A 350 11.18 -26.85 4.61
N HIS A 351 12.36 -26.81 5.25
CA HIS A 351 12.97 -27.99 5.90
C HIS A 351 12.31 -28.41 7.22
N MET A 352 11.39 -27.61 7.79
CA MET A 352 10.80 -27.89 9.11
C MET A 352 9.53 -28.76 9.11
N GLY A 353 9.06 -29.24 7.95
CA GLY A 353 7.93 -30.20 7.86
C GLY A 353 6.56 -29.62 8.28
N ILE A 354 6.33 -28.34 8.06
CA ILE A 354 5.07 -27.63 8.42
C ILE A 354 3.99 -27.90 7.36
N SER A 355 2.70 -28.01 7.74
CA SER A 355 1.59 -28.21 6.77
C SER A 355 1.59 -27.14 5.69
N VAL A 356 1.21 -27.49 4.45
CA VAL A 356 1.38 -26.62 3.27
C VAL A 356 0.75 -25.25 3.46
N ILE A 357 -0.49 -25.14 3.95
CA ILE A 357 -1.15 -23.84 4.16
C ILE A 357 -0.44 -23.00 5.22
N VAL A 358 0.01 -23.64 6.31
CA VAL A 358 0.80 -22.95 7.37
C VAL A 358 2.18 -22.59 6.83
N GLY A 359 2.82 -23.47 6.06
CA GLY A 359 4.10 -23.20 5.41
C GLY A 359 4.02 -22.01 4.46
N CYS A 360 3.00 -21.94 3.62
CA CYS A 360 2.75 -20.82 2.72
C CYS A 360 2.60 -19.50 3.47
N PHE A 361 1.81 -19.48 4.55
CA PHE A 361 1.66 -18.30 5.42
C PHE A 361 2.99 -17.88 6.04
N LEU A 362 3.72 -18.83 6.66
CA LEU A 362 4.97 -18.53 7.37
C LEU A 362 6.10 -18.09 6.43
N VAL A 363 6.23 -18.74 5.26
CA VAL A 363 7.21 -18.32 4.24
C VAL A 363 6.92 -16.89 3.76
N ALA A 364 5.66 -16.58 3.46
CA ALA A 364 5.27 -15.25 3.06
C ALA A 364 5.49 -14.21 4.17
N LEU A 365 5.17 -14.56 5.44
CA LEU A 365 5.41 -13.72 6.61
C LEU A 365 6.89 -13.39 6.79
N VAL A 366 7.74 -14.42 6.72
CA VAL A 366 9.19 -14.26 6.88
C VAL A 366 9.78 -13.42 5.76
N LEU A 367 9.38 -13.68 4.51
CA LEU A 367 9.76 -12.87 3.35
C LEU A 367 9.27 -11.42 3.50
N ARG A 368 8.06 -11.21 4.00
CA ARG A 368 7.50 -9.87 4.26
C ARG A 368 8.35 -9.09 5.24
N VAL A 369 8.68 -9.70 6.39
CA VAL A 369 9.52 -9.07 7.41
C VAL A 369 10.91 -8.74 6.85
N ALA A 370 11.46 -9.60 5.99
CA ALA A 370 12.78 -9.39 5.40
C ALA A 370 12.80 -8.39 4.24
N GLN A 371 11.80 -8.44 3.35
CA GLN A 371 11.82 -7.69 2.08
C GLN A 371 11.05 -6.37 2.12
N GLY A 372 10.08 -6.24 3.02
CA GLY A 372 9.27 -5.04 3.19
C GLY A 372 8.17 -4.83 2.14
N SER A 373 8.03 -5.64 1.11
CA SER A 373 6.98 -5.51 0.08
C SER A 373 5.97 -6.66 0.15
N ALA A 374 4.70 -6.34 0.35
CA ALA A 374 3.64 -7.35 0.40
C ALA A 374 3.52 -8.10 -0.93
N THR A 375 3.47 -7.40 -2.06
CA THR A 375 3.36 -8.03 -3.39
C THR A 375 4.54 -8.94 -3.70
N VAL A 376 5.78 -8.48 -3.41
CA VAL A 376 6.99 -9.28 -3.65
C VAL A 376 7.06 -10.48 -2.71
N ALA A 377 6.71 -10.32 -1.44
CA ALA A 377 6.66 -11.42 -0.48
C ALA A 377 5.63 -12.48 -0.90
N LEU A 378 4.44 -12.05 -1.32
CA LEU A 378 3.38 -12.95 -1.80
C LEU A 378 3.83 -13.74 -3.04
N THR A 379 4.31 -13.05 -4.07
CA THR A 379 4.71 -13.70 -5.34
C THR A 379 5.92 -14.63 -5.15
N THR A 380 6.90 -14.22 -4.35
CA THR A 380 8.08 -15.04 -4.05
C THR A 380 7.70 -16.28 -3.23
N ALA A 381 6.89 -16.11 -2.18
CA ALA A 381 6.41 -17.23 -1.38
C ALA A 381 5.60 -18.22 -2.22
N ALA A 382 4.70 -17.71 -3.06
CA ALA A 382 3.88 -18.54 -3.93
C ALA A 382 4.75 -19.35 -4.93
N ALA A 383 5.73 -18.71 -5.57
CA ALA A 383 6.66 -19.40 -6.47
C ALA A 383 7.46 -20.49 -5.75
N LEU A 384 7.94 -20.23 -4.52
CA LEU A 384 8.70 -21.20 -3.71
C LEU A 384 7.84 -22.37 -3.25
N MET A 385 6.59 -22.14 -2.89
CA MET A 385 5.69 -23.14 -2.35
C MET A 385 4.89 -23.88 -3.43
N ALA A 386 4.91 -23.42 -4.70
CA ALA A 386 4.15 -24.02 -5.80
C ALA A 386 4.37 -25.53 -5.97
N PRO A 387 5.61 -26.07 -5.90
CA PRO A 387 5.80 -27.51 -6.00
C PRO A 387 5.14 -28.30 -4.86
N ALA A 388 5.18 -27.79 -3.63
CA ALA A 388 4.56 -28.41 -2.46
C ALA A 388 3.02 -28.37 -2.55
N VAL A 389 2.46 -27.25 -3.02
CA VAL A 389 1.02 -27.08 -3.25
C VAL A 389 0.54 -28.05 -4.35
N ALA A 390 1.26 -28.15 -5.47
CA ALA A 390 0.93 -29.04 -6.57
C ALA A 390 0.99 -30.52 -6.18
N ALA A 391 1.97 -30.92 -5.37
CA ALA A 391 2.13 -32.30 -4.92
C ALA A 391 1.03 -32.75 -3.96
N ALA A 392 0.35 -31.81 -3.28
CA ALA A 392 -0.66 -32.15 -2.27
C ALA A 392 -2.05 -32.47 -2.84
N GLY A 393 -2.33 -32.15 -4.12
CA GLY A 393 -3.58 -32.52 -4.80
C GLY A 393 -4.85 -31.87 -4.26
N TYR A 394 -4.76 -30.59 -3.88
CA TYR A 394 -5.89 -29.81 -3.35
C TYR A 394 -6.94 -29.48 -4.41
N ASN A 395 -8.20 -29.35 -3.99
CA ASN A 395 -9.28 -28.87 -4.85
C ASN A 395 -9.20 -27.35 -5.07
N ASP A 396 -9.98 -26.81 -6.03
CA ASP A 396 -9.96 -25.38 -6.43
C ASP A 396 -10.26 -24.42 -5.27
N TRP A 397 -11.13 -24.79 -4.33
CA TRP A 397 -11.46 -23.96 -3.17
C TRP A 397 -10.34 -23.97 -2.14
N GLN A 398 -9.73 -25.11 -1.92
CA GLN A 398 -8.55 -25.23 -1.05
C GLN A 398 -7.36 -24.47 -1.63
N LEU A 399 -7.15 -24.53 -2.96
CA LEU A 399 -6.13 -23.73 -3.63
C LEU A 399 -6.39 -22.22 -3.44
N ALA A 400 -7.64 -21.79 -3.57
CA ALA A 400 -8.00 -20.39 -3.32
C ALA A 400 -7.73 -19.99 -1.85
N ALA A 401 -8.04 -20.86 -0.89
CA ALA A 401 -7.75 -20.62 0.52
C ALA A 401 -6.23 -20.55 0.79
N ILE A 402 -5.42 -21.36 0.11
CA ILE A 402 -3.94 -21.30 0.19
C ILE A 402 -3.41 -19.97 -0.38
N VAL A 403 -3.95 -19.49 -1.50
CA VAL A 403 -3.61 -18.14 -2.02
C VAL A 403 -3.84 -17.09 -0.96
N LEU A 404 -5.03 -17.10 -0.31
CA LEU A 404 -5.40 -16.11 0.71
C LEU A 404 -4.58 -16.25 2.00
N ALA A 405 -4.21 -17.47 2.37
CA ALA A 405 -3.30 -17.71 3.50
C ALA A 405 -1.88 -17.17 3.22
N THR A 406 -1.36 -17.38 2.00
CA THR A 406 -0.08 -16.81 1.56
C THR A 406 -0.14 -15.28 1.55
N ALA A 407 -1.24 -14.73 1.04
CA ALA A 407 -1.52 -13.30 1.03
C ALA A 407 -1.56 -12.71 2.45
N SER A 408 -2.18 -13.44 3.40
CA SER A 408 -2.19 -13.05 4.80
C SER A 408 -0.78 -12.95 5.39
N GLY A 409 0.09 -13.92 5.12
CA GLY A 409 1.49 -13.86 5.54
C GLY A 409 2.24 -12.66 4.95
N SER A 410 1.96 -12.34 3.69
CA SER A 410 2.65 -11.27 2.96
C SER A 410 2.33 -9.86 3.44
N VAL A 411 1.33 -9.67 4.28
CA VAL A 411 0.97 -8.36 4.83
C VAL A 411 1.47 -8.17 6.28
N PHE A 412 1.97 -9.22 6.92
CA PHE A 412 2.35 -9.21 8.32
C PHE A 412 3.36 -8.12 8.67
N ALA A 413 3.08 -7.41 9.78
CA ALA A 413 3.99 -6.52 10.48
C ALA A 413 4.81 -5.58 9.59
N SER A 414 4.13 -4.78 8.73
CA SER A 414 4.77 -3.69 8.00
C SER A 414 5.59 -2.81 8.96
N HIS A 415 6.90 -2.68 8.72
CA HIS A 415 7.81 -1.94 9.59
C HIS A 415 8.84 -1.14 8.77
N VAL A 416 9.95 -0.75 9.36
CA VAL A 416 10.91 0.22 8.81
C VAL A 416 11.55 -0.17 7.46
N ASN A 417 11.44 -1.40 7.00
CA ASN A 417 11.90 -1.83 5.67
C ASN A 417 10.81 -1.71 4.59
N ASP A 418 9.58 -1.38 4.98
CA ASP A 418 8.44 -1.26 4.06
C ASP A 418 8.19 0.19 3.66
N SER A 419 8.08 0.43 2.35
CA SER A 419 7.69 1.75 1.83
C SER A 419 6.31 2.19 2.34
N GLY A 420 5.37 1.26 2.50
CA GLY A 420 4.05 1.53 3.06
C GLY A 420 4.09 2.01 4.51
N PHE A 421 5.01 1.47 5.32
CA PHE A 421 5.23 1.94 6.69
C PHE A 421 5.61 3.43 6.73
N TRP A 422 6.56 3.82 5.90
CA TRP A 422 7.00 5.22 5.80
C TRP A 422 5.93 6.12 5.21
N LEU A 423 5.22 5.62 4.19
CA LEU A 423 4.13 6.35 3.57
C LEU A 423 3.03 6.67 4.59
N VAL A 424 2.52 5.65 5.30
CA VAL A 424 1.47 5.82 6.32
C VAL A 424 1.95 6.70 7.48
N GLY A 425 3.14 6.42 8.02
CA GLY A 425 3.70 7.19 9.12
C GLY A 425 3.83 8.68 8.78
N ARG A 426 4.32 8.99 7.57
CA ARG A 426 4.50 10.39 7.15
C ARG A 426 3.20 11.07 6.76
N LEU A 427 2.31 10.39 6.06
CA LEU A 427 1.02 10.97 5.66
C LEU A 427 0.09 11.22 6.85
N LEU A 428 0.18 10.45 7.93
CA LEU A 428 -0.53 10.71 9.17
C LEU A 428 0.29 11.54 10.19
N ASP A 429 1.48 12.01 9.79
CA ASP A 429 2.42 12.76 10.65
C ASP A 429 2.75 12.04 11.96
N MET A 430 2.94 10.72 11.88
CA MET A 430 3.32 9.88 13.01
C MET A 430 4.83 9.67 13.06
N ASP A 431 5.39 9.69 14.25
CA ASP A 431 6.76 9.24 14.48
C ASP A 431 6.88 7.71 14.34
N VAL A 432 8.12 7.21 14.25
CA VAL A 432 8.39 5.77 14.08
C VAL A 432 7.80 4.92 15.20
N PRO A 433 7.96 5.27 16.49
CA PRO A 433 7.34 4.51 17.58
C PRO A 433 5.83 4.45 17.51
N THR A 434 5.16 5.53 17.15
CA THR A 434 3.69 5.56 16.99
C THR A 434 3.25 4.73 15.78
N THR A 435 3.96 4.85 14.67
CA THR A 435 3.67 4.03 13.47
C THR A 435 3.83 2.53 13.74
N LEU A 436 4.86 2.12 14.50
CA LEU A 436 5.03 0.73 14.93
C LEU A 436 3.89 0.25 15.84
N LYS A 437 3.40 1.09 16.75
CA LYS A 437 2.32 0.73 17.68
C LYS A 437 0.92 0.77 17.06
N THR A 438 0.77 1.41 15.93
CA THR A 438 -0.53 1.59 15.25
C THR A 438 -0.59 0.83 13.93
N TRP A 439 0.14 1.27 12.92
CA TRP A 439 0.13 0.67 11.59
C TRP A 439 0.67 -0.76 11.57
N THR A 440 1.85 -1.00 12.19
CA THR A 440 2.43 -2.35 12.23
C THR A 440 1.52 -3.33 12.95
N VAL A 441 0.86 -2.90 14.04
CA VAL A 441 -0.13 -3.73 14.74
C VAL A 441 -1.36 -3.98 13.87
N ASN A 442 -1.84 -2.97 13.14
CA ASN A 442 -2.94 -3.14 12.18
C ASN A 442 -2.59 -4.20 11.13
N GLN A 443 -1.40 -4.14 10.54
CA GLN A 443 -0.95 -5.10 9.53
C GLN A 443 -0.76 -6.52 10.10
N ALA A 444 -0.24 -6.62 11.31
CA ALA A 444 -0.12 -7.90 12.01
C ALA A 444 -1.52 -8.52 12.27
N LEU A 445 -2.49 -7.71 12.66
CA LEU A 445 -3.86 -8.18 12.88
C LEU A 445 -4.55 -8.58 11.57
N ILE A 446 -4.32 -7.85 10.47
CA ILE A 446 -4.78 -8.27 9.13
C ILE A 446 -4.25 -9.66 8.80
N ALA A 447 -2.95 -9.89 9.00
CA ALA A 447 -2.33 -11.17 8.71
C ALA A 447 -2.92 -12.31 9.56
N VAL A 448 -3.07 -12.11 10.86
CA VAL A 448 -3.56 -13.15 11.77
C VAL A 448 -5.02 -13.49 11.49
N ILE A 449 -5.89 -12.49 11.34
CA ILE A 449 -7.32 -12.70 11.06
C ILE A 449 -7.48 -13.29 9.66
N GLY A 450 -6.79 -12.73 8.66
CA GLY A 450 -6.84 -13.22 7.29
C GLY A 450 -6.41 -14.68 7.20
N PHE A 451 -5.31 -15.05 7.89
CA PHE A 451 -4.85 -16.44 7.95
C PHE A 451 -5.87 -17.37 8.65
N ALA A 452 -6.39 -16.94 9.82
CA ALA A 452 -7.37 -17.74 10.55
C ALA A 452 -8.63 -18.02 9.71
N LEU A 453 -9.14 -17.02 9.00
CA LEU A 453 -10.30 -17.18 8.11
C LEU A 453 -9.97 -18.05 6.90
N SER A 454 -8.77 -17.90 6.32
CA SER A 454 -8.31 -18.72 5.19
C SER A 454 -8.10 -20.19 5.60
N ALA A 455 -7.51 -20.42 6.78
CA ALA A 455 -7.33 -21.77 7.32
C ALA A 455 -8.67 -22.42 7.68
N LEU A 456 -9.62 -21.66 8.21
CA LEU A 456 -10.98 -22.13 8.46
C LEU A 456 -11.67 -22.52 7.14
N ALA A 457 -11.61 -21.66 6.13
CA ALA A 457 -12.16 -21.97 4.80
C ALA A 457 -11.51 -23.23 4.21
N PHE A 458 -10.18 -23.36 4.31
CA PHE A 458 -9.45 -24.55 3.84
C PHE A 458 -9.90 -25.84 4.53
N SER A 459 -10.21 -25.78 5.83
CA SER A 459 -10.63 -26.95 6.59
C SER A 459 -12.09 -27.36 6.36
N LEU A 460 -12.92 -26.46 5.86
CA LEU A 460 -14.35 -26.68 5.61
C LEU A 460 -14.66 -27.07 4.16
N LEU A 461 -13.74 -26.78 3.23
CA LEU A 461 -13.88 -26.96 1.79
C LEU A 461 -12.96 -28.06 1.26
#